data_09a7a219683d93a101ab8d99e3c3f93c
#
_entry.id   09a7a219683d93a101ab8d99e3c3f93c
#
_cell.length_a   1.000
_cell.length_b   1.000
_cell.length_c   1.000
_cell.angle_alpha   90.00
_cell.angle_beta   90.00
_cell.angle_gamma   90.00
#
_symmetry.space_group_name_H-M   'P 1'
#
loop_
_entity.id
_entity.type
_entity.pdbx_description
1 polymer ?
#
loop_
_entity_poly.entity_id
_entity_poly.type
_entity_poly.pdbx_seq_one_letter_code
_entity_poly.pdbx_strand_id
1 'polypeptide(L)' 'MTIGGYTIKDHGWALEVHEYEAGWSFALQGDDAQQFRDEWELAQEYDIPFGTFLRDHEYNTLFQ' A
#
# COMPACT_ATOMS: atom_id res chain seq x y z
N MET A 1 3.93 7.88 5.68
CA MET A 1 5.10 7.00 5.82
C MET A 1 5.72 6.76 4.45
N THR A 2 7.01 6.88 4.35
CA THR A 2 7.73 6.70 3.08
C THR A 2 8.54 5.41 3.13
N ILE A 3 8.36 4.55 2.13
CA ILE A 3 9.04 3.26 2.06
C ILE A 3 9.51 3.03 0.63
N GLY A 4 10.84 2.98 0.42
CA GLY A 4 11.42 2.51 -0.86
C GLY A 4 10.77 3.01 -2.14
N GLY A 5 10.56 4.31 -2.29
CA GLY A 5 9.93 4.89 -3.48
C GLY A 5 8.42 5.02 -3.41
N TYR A 6 7.83 4.66 -2.26
CA TYR A 6 6.38 4.77 -2.03
C TYR A 6 6.09 5.63 -0.82
N THR A 7 4.94 6.28 -0.82
CA THR A 7 4.40 6.98 0.35
C THR A 7 3.02 6.44 0.65
N ILE A 8 2.76 6.12 1.92
CA ILE A 8 1.45 5.70 2.40
C ILE A 8 0.88 6.85 3.21
N LYS A 9 -0.32 7.32 2.84
CA LYS A 9 -1.06 8.34 3.57
C LYS A 9 -2.31 7.69 4.15
N ASP A 10 -2.33 7.51 5.47
CA ASP A 10 -3.44 6.87 6.15
C ASP A 10 -4.34 7.94 6.76
N HIS A 11 -5.59 7.99 6.29
CA HIS A 11 -6.59 8.96 6.75
C HIS A 11 -7.61 8.34 7.72
N GLY A 12 -7.38 7.10 8.16
CA GLY A 12 -8.33 6.37 9.00
C GLY A 12 -9.42 5.70 8.19
N TRP A 13 -10.33 6.48 7.61
CA TRP A 13 -11.42 5.96 6.76
C TRP A 13 -10.96 5.60 5.36
N ALA A 14 -9.80 6.09 4.95
CA ALA A 14 -9.22 5.85 3.63
C ALA A 14 -7.71 5.78 3.73
N LEU A 15 -7.07 5.22 2.72
CA LEU A 15 -5.63 5.08 2.65
C LEU A 15 -5.20 5.30 1.20
N GLU A 16 -4.12 6.08 1.02
CA GLU A 16 -3.56 6.35 -0.30
C GLU A 16 -2.14 5.80 -0.38
N VAL A 17 -1.81 5.24 -1.52
CA VAL A 17 -0.44 4.79 -1.81
C VAL A 17 0.03 5.51 -3.05
N HIS A 18 1.17 6.18 -2.96
CA HIS A 18 1.78 6.94 -4.05
C HIS A 18 3.13 6.34 -4.39
N GLU A 19 3.38 6.16 -5.68
CA GLU A 19 4.66 5.69 -6.20
C GLU A 19 5.32 6.88 -6.92
N TYR A 20 6.57 7.18 -6.55
CA TYR A 20 7.22 8.43 -6.99
C TYR A 20 7.78 8.40 -8.40
N GLU A 21 8.29 7.26 -8.85
CA GLU A 21 9.00 7.20 -10.13
C GLU A 21 8.12 7.57 -11.30
N ALA A 22 6.93 6.94 -11.37
CA ALA A 22 5.99 7.16 -12.45
C ALA A 22 4.85 8.11 -12.07
N GLY A 23 4.76 8.51 -10.80
CA GLY A 23 3.69 9.37 -10.31
C GLY A 23 2.35 8.66 -10.20
N TRP A 24 2.35 7.33 -10.09
CA TRP A 24 1.13 6.54 -9.95
C TRP A 24 0.62 6.55 -8.52
N SER A 25 -0.69 6.39 -8.37
CA SER A 25 -1.28 6.28 -7.04
C SER A 25 -2.55 5.44 -7.08
N PHE A 26 -2.97 4.95 -5.91
CA PHE A 26 -4.28 4.37 -5.72
C PHE A 26 -4.78 4.69 -4.32
N ALA A 27 -6.09 4.56 -4.12
CA ALA A 27 -6.72 4.79 -2.82
C ALA A 27 -7.66 3.65 -2.48
N LEU A 28 -7.75 3.34 -1.20
CA LEU A 28 -8.66 2.33 -0.67
C LEU A 28 -9.51 2.98 0.42
N GLN A 29 -10.74 2.50 0.62
CA GLN A 29 -11.64 3.03 1.63
C GLN A 29 -12.27 1.90 2.44
N GLY A 30 -12.72 2.23 3.64
CA GLY A 30 -13.50 1.31 4.47
C GLY A 30 -12.80 -0.02 4.72
N ASP A 31 -13.50 -1.10 4.42
CA ASP A 31 -12.99 -2.46 4.67
C ASP A 31 -11.77 -2.79 3.82
N ASP A 32 -11.70 -2.26 2.60
CA ASP A 32 -10.55 -2.47 1.74
C ASP A 32 -9.29 -1.83 2.32
N ALA A 33 -9.42 -0.63 2.88
CA ALA A 33 -8.31 0.04 3.54
C ALA A 33 -7.87 -0.74 4.79
N GLN A 34 -8.83 -1.25 5.56
CA GLN A 34 -8.51 -2.03 6.75
C GLN A 34 -7.83 -3.34 6.40
N GLN A 35 -8.30 -4.01 5.35
CA GLN A 35 -7.67 -5.25 4.87
C GLN A 35 -6.21 -4.98 4.46
N PHE A 36 -5.96 -3.88 3.76
CA PHE A 36 -4.60 -3.50 3.37
C PHE A 36 -3.71 -3.32 4.60
N ARG A 37 -4.21 -2.61 5.62
CA ARG A 37 -3.44 -2.38 6.85
C ARG A 37 -3.08 -3.70 7.54
N ASP A 38 -4.05 -4.60 7.65
CA ASP A 38 -3.84 -5.89 8.30
C ASP A 38 -2.84 -6.74 7.53
N GLU A 39 -2.95 -6.78 6.23
CA GLU A 39 -2.05 -7.54 5.37
C GLU A 39 -0.63 -6.96 5.38
N TRP A 40 -0.52 -5.63 5.36
CA TRP A 40 0.79 -4.97 5.41
C TRP A 40 1.46 -5.17 6.77
N GLU A 41 0.71 -5.10 7.85
CA GLU A 41 1.24 -5.37 9.19
C GLU A 41 1.82 -6.79 9.25
N LEU A 42 1.10 -7.77 8.72
CA LEU A 42 1.59 -9.14 8.68
C LEU A 42 2.83 -9.28 7.81
N ALA A 43 2.86 -8.62 6.66
CA ALA A 43 4.01 -8.66 5.76
C ALA A 43 5.26 -8.08 6.44
N GLN A 44 5.10 -7.03 7.25
CA GLN A 44 6.20 -6.44 8.01
C GLN A 44 6.78 -7.42 9.03
N GLU A 45 5.95 -8.25 9.63
CA GLU A 45 6.41 -9.27 10.57
C GLU A 45 7.32 -10.29 9.91
N TYR A 46 7.13 -10.55 8.61
CA TYR A 46 7.94 -11.48 7.83
C TYR A 46 9.02 -10.78 7.02
N ASP A 47 9.24 -9.49 7.26
CA ASP A 47 10.26 -8.69 6.56
C ASP A 47 10.07 -8.66 5.04
N ILE A 48 8.82 -8.70 4.59
CA ILE A 48 8.51 -8.63 3.16
C ILE A 48 8.61 -7.18 2.69
N PRO A 49 9.42 -6.88 1.66
CA PRO A 49 9.51 -5.51 1.13
C PRO A 49 8.16 -5.02 0.60
N PHE A 50 7.91 -3.71 0.70
CA PHE A 50 6.62 -3.14 0.33
C PHE A 50 6.25 -3.40 -1.13
N GLY A 51 7.20 -3.23 -2.06
CA GLY A 51 6.94 -3.52 -3.48
C GLY A 51 6.55 -4.97 -3.73
N THR A 52 7.19 -5.90 -3.04
CA THR A 52 6.86 -7.32 -3.12
C THR A 52 5.47 -7.58 -2.56
N PHE A 53 5.15 -6.98 -1.41
CA PHE A 53 3.83 -7.06 -0.81
C PHE A 53 2.73 -6.59 -1.76
N LEU A 54 2.93 -5.42 -2.39
CA LEU A 54 1.95 -4.89 -3.35
C LEU A 54 1.71 -5.87 -4.50
N ARG A 55 2.77 -6.46 -5.02
CA ARG A 55 2.69 -7.40 -6.15
C ARG A 55 2.02 -8.70 -5.73
N ASP A 56 2.37 -9.23 -4.57
CA ASP A 56 1.83 -10.50 -4.09
C ASP A 56 0.32 -10.44 -3.86
N HIS A 57 -0.20 -9.27 -3.46
CA HIS A 57 -1.62 -9.05 -3.23
C HIS A 57 -2.31 -8.37 -4.41
N GLU A 58 -1.59 -8.18 -5.52
CA GLU A 58 -2.10 -7.56 -6.74
C GLU A 58 -2.52 -6.10 -6.57
N TYR A 59 -2.09 -5.43 -5.51
CA TYR A 59 -2.35 -4.00 -5.32
C TYR A 59 -1.66 -3.15 -6.38
N ASN A 60 -0.55 -3.65 -6.94
CA ASN A 60 0.18 -2.94 -7.99
C ASN A 60 -0.68 -2.73 -9.24
N THR A 61 -1.75 -3.52 -9.44
CA THR A 61 -2.64 -3.34 -10.58
C THR A 61 -3.60 -2.17 -10.40
N LEU A 62 -3.70 -1.62 -9.20
CA LEU A 62 -4.59 -0.51 -8.88
C LEU A 62 -3.98 0.85 -9.20
N PHE A 63 -2.68 0.93 -9.42
CA PHE A 63 -2.00 2.19 -9.73
C PHE A 63 -2.50 2.81 -11.02
N GLN A 64 -2.76 4.10 -10.97
CA GLN A 64 -3.22 4.88 -12.13
C GLN A 64 -2.48 6.21 -12.24
#